data_ae80d3d8862265ada6e45e924a953bce
#
_entry.id   ae80d3d8862265ada6e45e924a953bce
#
_cell.length_a   1.000
_cell.length_b   1.000
_cell.length_c   1.000
_cell.angle_alpha   90.00
_cell.angle_beta   90.00
_cell.angle_gamma   90.00
#
_symmetry.space_group_name_H-M   'P 1'
#
loop_
_entity.id
_entity.type
_entity.pdbx_description
1 polymer ?
#
loop_
_entity_poly.entity_id
_entity_poly.type
_entity_poly.pdbx_seq_one_letter_code
_entity_poly.pdbx_strand_id
1 'polypeptide(L)'
;MLDQYSRNIDYIRISVTDRCNLRCIYCMPQTRKTYLRQEELLTYDEIVKLAGIYRSLGIKNVKLTGGEPLVREHIEELIFRLKKECGMGKVTLTTNGILLEQQLDGLVKAGLDGVNISLDTLNPEHYNSLTGGCHVDRNPSDGNLEAVLRGMRKAQKQAGISVKVNCVLMHQTREELLALAELAKDGVNVRFIELMPIGQGKEKHTLKEAEVKHILSETYGTIRPCEEKLGIVSVTDLTENSGRYPRTEACLNSF
;
A
#
# COMPACT_ATOMS: atom_id res chain seq x y z
N MET A 1 -14.62 -18.71 -0.34
CA MET A 1 -15.44 -18.98 0.86
C MET A 1 -16.49 -17.89 0.99
N LEU A 2 -17.78 -18.23 1.16
CA LEU A 2 -18.82 -17.21 1.40
C LEU A 2 -18.96 -16.98 2.91
N ASP A 3 -19.07 -15.73 3.32
CA ASP A 3 -19.41 -15.37 4.69
C ASP A 3 -20.94 -15.27 4.89
N GLN A 4 -21.37 -14.98 6.13
CA GLN A 4 -22.81 -14.83 6.47
C GLN A 4 -23.53 -13.69 5.73
N TYR A 5 -22.81 -12.79 5.07
CA TYR A 5 -23.32 -11.67 4.25
C TYR A 5 -23.22 -11.95 2.74
N SER A 6 -23.01 -13.21 2.35
CA SER A 6 -22.82 -13.64 0.95
C SER A 6 -21.62 -13.00 0.25
N ARG A 7 -20.61 -12.50 1.00
CA ARG A 7 -19.38 -11.98 0.42
C ARG A 7 -18.42 -13.13 0.14
N ASN A 8 -17.81 -13.12 -1.02
CA ASN A 8 -16.77 -14.09 -1.35
C ASN A 8 -15.44 -13.66 -0.74
N ILE A 9 -15.01 -14.38 0.29
CA ILE A 9 -13.70 -14.16 0.92
C ILE A 9 -12.68 -15.02 0.18
N ASP A 10 -11.84 -14.39 -0.61
CA ASP A 10 -10.83 -15.03 -1.46
C ASP A 10 -9.40 -14.56 -1.21
N TYR A 11 -9.20 -13.62 -0.27
CA TYR A 11 -7.88 -13.14 0.10
C TYR A 11 -7.68 -13.07 1.61
N ILE A 12 -6.41 -13.14 2.02
CA ILE A 12 -5.95 -12.99 3.41
C ILE A 12 -4.81 -11.97 3.48
N ARG A 13 -4.77 -11.22 4.57
CA ARG A 13 -3.67 -10.32 4.89
C ARG A 13 -2.86 -10.91 6.03
N ILE A 14 -1.54 -11.02 5.83
CA ILE A 14 -0.60 -11.58 6.81
C ILE A 14 0.40 -10.51 7.20
N SER A 15 0.43 -10.17 8.49
CA SER A 15 1.48 -9.34 9.08
C SER A 15 2.71 -10.22 9.36
N VAL A 16 3.83 -9.95 8.68
CA VAL A 16 5.04 -10.78 8.78
C VAL A 16 6.02 -10.27 9.84
N THR A 17 5.86 -9.04 10.31
CA THR A 17 6.70 -8.42 11.33
C THR A 17 6.00 -7.25 11.98
N ASP A 18 6.33 -6.94 13.23
CA ASP A 18 5.90 -5.72 13.92
C ASP A 18 6.94 -4.58 13.79
N ARG A 19 8.12 -4.87 13.20
CA ARG A 19 9.20 -3.90 13.00
C ARG A 19 8.94 -3.05 11.77
N CYS A 20 9.27 -1.75 11.88
CA CYS A 20 9.19 -0.79 10.80
C CYS A 20 10.38 0.17 10.88
N ASN A 21 10.87 0.60 9.74
CA ASN A 21 11.93 1.60 9.62
C ASN A 21 11.41 3.05 9.63
N LEU A 22 10.10 3.26 9.71
CA LEU A 22 9.43 4.56 9.88
C LEU A 22 8.66 4.64 11.19
N ARG A 23 8.25 5.88 11.56
CA ARG A 23 7.45 6.18 12.74
C ARG A 23 6.31 7.13 12.38
N CYS A 24 5.49 6.73 11.41
CA CYS A 24 4.38 7.55 10.93
C CYS A 24 3.47 7.96 12.08
N ILE A 25 3.18 9.26 12.15
CA ILE A 25 2.48 9.91 13.28
C ILE A 25 1.06 9.38 13.54
N TYR A 26 0.45 8.74 12.55
CA TYR A 26 -0.88 8.13 12.64
C TYR A 26 -0.84 6.62 12.91
N CYS A 27 0.33 5.99 12.74
CA CYS A 27 0.46 4.53 12.80
C CYS A 27 1.14 4.07 14.08
N MET A 28 2.30 4.63 14.39
CA MET A 28 3.12 4.20 15.53
C MET A 28 3.25 5.30 16.58
N PRO A 29 3.07 4.97 17.87
CA PRO A 29 3.36 5.93 18.93
C PRO A 29 4.85 6.31 18.92
N GLN A 30 5.14 7.58 19.19
CA GLN A 30 6.51 8.09 19.29
C GLN A 30 7.29 7.46 20.45
N THR A 31 6.59 7.05 21.50
CA THR A 31 7.16 6.31 22.61
C THR A 31 7.49 4.89 22.16
N ARG A 32 8.70 4.46 22.48
CA ARG A 32 9.24 3.16 22.09
C ARG A 32 8.32 2.02 22.47
N LYS A 33 7.75 1.34 21.46
CA LYS A 33 7.11 0.04 21.67
C LYS A 33 8.16 -1.02 21.91
N THR A 34 7.85 -1.92 22.82
CA THR A 34 8.57 -3.20 22.91
C THR A 34 8.17 -4.01 21.69
N TYR A 35 9.12 -4.36 20.85
CA TYR A 35 8.88 -5.27 19.73
C TYR A 35 8.80 -6.71 20.23
N LEU A 36 8.07 -7.53 19.50
CA LEU A 36 8.09 -8.98 19.72
C LEU A 36 9.51 -9.52 19.56
N ARG A 37 9.86 -10.51 20.35
CA ARG A 37 11.10 -11.23 20.17
C ARG A 37 11.04 -12.06 18.90
N GLN A 38 12.18 -12.39 18.33
CA GLN A 38 12.25 -13.12 17.05
C GLN A 38 11.49 -14.45 17.10
N GLU A 39 11.55 -15.16 18.24
CA GLU A 39 10.88 -16.41 18.47
C GLU A 39 9.35 -16.30 18.67
N GLU A 40 8.83 -15.11 18.87
CA GLU A 40 7.39 -14.83 18.97
C GLU A 40 6.76 -14.51 17.60
N LEU A 41 7.59 -14.28 16.58
CA LEU A 41 7.14 -14.08 15.22
C LEU A 41 6.96 -15.45 14.53
N LEU A 42 5.88 -15.61 13.77
CA LEU A 42 5.73 -16.79 12.93
C LEU A 42 6.92 -16.95 11.98
N THR A 43 7.46 -18.15 11.93
CA THR A 43 8.47 -18.54 10.94
C THR A 43 7.87 -18.60 9.53
N TYR A 44 8.67 -18.59 8.49
CA TYR A 44 8.17 -18.78 7.12
C TYR A 44 7.51 -20.13 6.92
N ASP A 45 8.01 -21.19 7.58
CA ASP A 45 7.38 -22.52 7.55
C ASP A 45 5.97 -22.50 8.12
N GLU A 46 5.77 -21.84 9.26
CA GLU A 46 4.45 -21.69 9.86
C GLU A 46 3.50 -20.87 9.00
N ILE A 47 3.99 -19.75 8.41
CA ILE A 47 3.19 -18.92 7.51
C ILE A 47 2.78 -19.72 6.25
N VAL A 48 3.69 -20.49 5.66
CA VAL A 48 3.43 -21.33 4.49
C VAL A 48 2.43 -22.42 4.84
N LYS A 49 2.57 -23.08 5.99
CA LYS A 49 1.60 -24.06 6.48
C LYS A 49 0.20 -23.48 6.65
N LEU A 50 0.09 -22.31 7.30
CA LEU A 50 -1.17 -21.60 7.45
C LEU A 50 -1.77 -21.20 6.10
N ALA A 51 -0.95 -20.67 5.19
CA ALA A 51 -1.37 -20.30 3.85
C ALA A 51 -1.92 -21.50 3.07
N GLY A 52 -1.29 -22.67 3.19
CA GLY A 52 -1.78 -23.93 2.61
C GLY A 52 -3.15 -24.33 3.13
N ILE A 53 -3.39 -24.19 4.44
CA ILE A 53 -4.71 -24.43 5.05
C ILE A 53 -5.73 -23.42 4.48
N TYR A 54 -5.42 -22.13 4.45
CA TYR A 54 -6.32 -21.14 3.87
C TYR A 54 -6.60 -21.40 2.39
N ARG A 55 -5.59 -21.87 1.65
CA ARG A 55 -5.76 -22.25 0.24
C ARG A 55 -6.77 -23.36 0.05
N SER A 56 -6.74 -24.39 0.93
CA SER A 56 -7.73 -25.49 0.92
C SER A 56 -9.15 -25.02 1.25
N LEU A 57 -9.29 -23.92 2.01
CA LEU A 57 -10.58 -23.28 2.32
C LEU A 57 -11.06 -22.30 1.21
N GLY A 58 -10.34 -22.19 0.09
CA GLY A 58 -10.73 -21.37 -1.06
C GLY A 58 -10.13 -19.97 -1.09
N ILE A 59 -9.23 -19.61 -0.19
CA ILE A 59 -8.47 -18.36 -0.25
C ILE A 59 -7.44 -18.49 -1.38
N LYS A 60 -7.44 -17.52 -2.31
CA LYS A 60 -6.60 -17.56 -3.51
C LYS A 60 -5.48 -16.53 -3.50
N ASN A 61 -5.64 -15.48 -2.70
CA ASN A 61 -4.77 -14.30 -2.75
C ASN A 61 -4.20 -13.99 -1.37
N VAL A 62 -2.93 -13.58 -1.33
CA VAL A 62 -2.24 -13.18 -0.10
C VAL A 62 -1.72 -11.75 -0.24
N LYS A 63 -1.92 -10.95 0.78
CA LYS A 63 -1.28 -9.66 0.94
C LYS A 63 -0.34 -9.69 2.13
N LEU A 64 0.94 -9.55 1.89
CA LEU A 64 1.94 -9.43 2.94
C LEU A 64 2.03 -7.98 3.42
N THR A 65 2.07 -7.82 4.73
CA THR A 65 2.15 -6.53 5.41
C THR A 65 2.91 -6.72 6.72
N GLY A 66 2.82 -5.75 7.64
CA GLY A 66 3.45 -5.85 8.96
C GLY A 66 3.57 -4.47 9.56
N GLY A 67 4.69 -4.22 10.27
CA GLY A 67 5.25 -2.89 10.35
C GLY A 67 5.68 -2.50 8.93
N GLU A 68 6.90 -2.91 8.53
CA GLU A 68 7.36 -2.83 7.14
C GLU A 68 7.82 -4.23 6.69
N PRO A 69 7.16 -4.89 5.74
CA PRO A 69 7.51 -6.27 5.37
C PRO A 69 8.90 -6.39 4.76
N LEU A 70 9.41 -5.35 4.08
CA LEU A 70 10.72 -5.37 3.44
C LEU A 70 11.89 -5.26 4.44
N VAL A 71 11.64 -5.02 5.74
CA VAL A 71 12.67 -5.12 6.78
C VAL A 71 12.87 -6.56 7.27
N ARG A 72 11.95 -7.47 6.95
CA ARG A 72 12.12 -8.88 7.26
C ARG A 72 13.03 -9.52 6.23
N GLU A 73 14.12 -10.10 6.71
CA GLU A 73 15.13 -10.76 5.85
C GLU A 73 14.52 -11.88 5.03
N HIS A 74 14.99 -12.03 3.80
CA HIS A 74 14.59 -13.10 2.87
C HIS A 74 13.08 -13.17 2.59
N ILE A 75 12.38 -12.03 2.56
CA ILE A 75 10.95 -11.98 2.27
C ILE A 75 10.61 -12.57 0.89
N GLU A 76 11.53 -12.52 -0.06
CA GLU A 76 11.43 -13.13 -1.38
C GLU A 76 11.28 -14.66 -1.30
N GLU A 77 11.92 -15.33 -0.32
CA GLU A 77 11.72 -16.76 -0.08
C GLU A 77 10.28 -17.06 0.28
N LEU A 78 9.69 -16.29 1.19
CA LEU A 78 8.28 -16.46 1.56
C LEU A 78 7.37 -16.27 0.34
N ILE A 79 7.59 -15.25 -0.47
CA ILE A 79 6.81 -14.99 -1.68
C ILE A 79 6.90 -16.20 -2.63
N PHE A 80 8.10 -16.69 -2.88
CA PHE A 80 8.33 -17.85 -3.74
C PHE A 80 7.56 -19.08 -3.23
N ARG A 81 7.64 -19.37 -1.96
CA ARG A 81 6.96 -20.51 -1.33
C ARG A 81 5.44 -20.39 -1.37
N LEU A 82 4.89 -19.19 -1.11
CA LEU A 82 3.47 -18.92 -1.25
C LEU A 82 2.97 -19.14 -2.68
N LYS A 83 3.75 -18.75 -3.67
CA LYS A 83 3.43 -18.96 -5.10
C LYS A 83 3.56 -20.41 -5.52
N LYS A 84 4.65 -21.08 -5.16
CA LYS A 84 5.02 -22.39 -5.70
C LYS A 84 4.53 -23.57 -4.85
N GLU A 85 4.64 -23.47 -3.52
CA GLU A 85 4.25 -24.57 -2.64
C GLU A 85 2.73 -24.49 -2.30
N CYS A 86 2.22 -23.30 -2.00
CA CYS A 86 0.80 -23.12 -1.67
C CYS A 86 -0.10 -22.89 -2.89
N GLY A 87 0.45 -22.59 -4.07
CA GLY A 87 -0.31 -22.32 -5.29
C GLY A 87 -1.19 -21.07 -5.18
N MET A 88 -0.73 -20.03 -4.46
CA MET A 88 -1.47 -18.78 -4.34
C MET A 88 -1.56 -18.07 -5.69
N GLY A 89 -2.77 -17.63 -6.07
CA GLY A 89 -3.03 -16.95 -7.34
C GLY A 89 -2.35 -15.58 -7.41
N LYS A 90 -2.50 -14.77 -6.34
CA LYS A 90 -1.81 -13.48 -6.21
C LYS A 90 -1.11 -13.36 -4.86
N VAL A 91 0.14 -12.89 -4.90
CA VAL A 91 0.91 -12.47 -3.71
C VAL A 91 1.31 -11.01 -3.90
N THR A 92 0.85 -10.14 -3.01
CA THR A 92 1.10 -8.70 -3.07
C THR A 92 1.72 -8.22 -1.77
N LEU A 93 2.42 -7.07 -1.82
CA LEU A 93 2.99 -6.40 -0.65
C LEU A 93 2.30 -5.07 -0.38
N THR A 94 2.20 -4.69 0.91
CA THR A 94 1.99 -3.29 1.32
C THR A 94 3.26 -2.83 2.01
N THR A 95 3.90 -1.80 1.48
CA THR A 95 5.23 -1.32 1.90
C THR A 95 5.28 0.21 1.95
N ASN A 96 6.15 0.76 2.78
CA ASN A 96 6.49 2.19 2.73
C ASN A 96 7.40 2.56 1.54
N GLY A 97 7.92 1.57 0.82
CA GLY A 97 8.63 1.72 -0.44
C GLY A 97 10.12 2.08 -0.33
N ILE A 98 10.66 2.39 0.85
CA ILE A 98 12.08 2.82 1.01
C ILE A 98 13.05 1.75 0.52
N LEU A 99 12.77 0.48 0.80
CA LEU A 99 13.64 -0.65 0.43
C LEU A 99 13.26 -1.27 -0.92
N LEU A 100 12.18 -0.79 -1.55
CA LEU A 100 11.61 -1.43 -2.74
C LEU A 100 12.57 -1.45 -3.91
N GLU A 101 13.25 -0.33 -4.21
CA GLU A 101 14.18 -0.23 -5.35
C GLU A 101 15.23 -1.35 -5.34
N GLN A 102 15.77 -1.62 -4.16
CA GLN A 102 16.89 -2.55 -3.99
C GLN A 102 16.45 -4.02 -4.02
N GLN A 103 15.25 -4.30 -3.50
CA GLN A 103 14.76 -5.68 -3.36
C GLN A 103 13.87 -6.13 -4.53
N LEU A 104 13.39 -5.18 -5.36
CA LEU A 104 12.36 -5.44 -6.37
C LEU A 104 12.69 -6.61 -7.30
N ASP A 105 13.92 -6.71 -7.79
CA ASP A 105 14.31 -7.75 -8.75
C ASP A 105 14.20 -9.17 -8.14
N GLY A 106 14.57 -9.31 -6.86
CA GLY A 106 14.38 -10.55 -6.10
C GLY A 106 12.90 -10.87 -5.89
N LEU A 107 12.09 -9.87 -5.50
CA LEU A 107 10.66 -10.02 -5.30
C LEU A 107 9.93 -10.44 -6.59
N VAL A 108 10.28 -9.84 -7.72
CA VAL A 108 9.71 -10.19 -9.04
C VAL A 108 10.08 -11.62 -9.42
N LYS A 109 11.34 -12.01 -9.28
CA LYS A 109 11.79 -13.39 -9.52
C LYS A 109 11.08 -14.41 -8.64
N ALA A 110 10.76 -14.04 -7.42
CA ALA A 110 10.01 -14.87 -6.48
C ALA A 110 8.52 -15.01 -6.86
N GLY A 111 8.01 -14.18 -7.77
CA GLY A 111 6.63 -14.23 -8.25
C GLY A 111 5.69 -13.25 -7.58
N LEU A 112 6.19 -12.10 -7.10
CA LEU A 112 5.36 -11.01 -6.62
C LEU A 112 4.44 -10.49 -7.74
N ASP A 113 3.16 -10.28 -7.45
CA ASP A 113 2.16 -9.81 -8.44
C ASP A 113 1.84 -8.31 -8.31
N GLY A 114 2.24 -7.68 -7.23
CA GLY A 114 2.00 -6.25 -7.09
C GLY A 114 2.44 -5.65 -5.76
N VAL A 115 2.58 -4.34 -5.76
CA VAL A 115 2.97 -3.53 -4.61
C VAL A 115 1.93 -2.45 -4.33
N ASN A 116 1.57 -2.30 -3.06
CA ASN A 116 0.83 -1.14 -2.56
C ASN A 116 1.82 -0.29 -1.76
N ILE A 117 2.15 0.87 -2.27
CA ILE A 117 3.10 1.79 -1.66
C ILE A 117 2.32 2.78 -0.78
N SER A 118 2.68 2.86 0.50
CA SER A 118 2.13 3.88 1.40
C SER A 118 2.87 5.19 1.16
N LEU A 119 2.18 6.18 0.57
CA LEU A 119 2.75 7.46 0.18
C LEU A 119 1.68 8.54 0.32
N ASP A 120 1.80 9.35 1.36
CA ASP A 120 0.77 10.30 1.77
C ASP A 120 0.96 11.69 1.15
N THR A 121 2.16 12.00 0.65
CA THR A 121 2.48 13.27 -0.01
C THR A 121 3.72 13.12 -0.90
N LEU A 122 3.84 13.99 -1.91
CA LEU A 122 5.03 14.17 -2.74
C LEU A 122 5.89 15.36 -2.28
N ASN A 123 5.46 16.09 -1.25
CA ASN A 123 6.23 17.17 -0.64
C ASN A 123 7.25 16.59 0.36
N PRO A 124 8.57 16.82 0.18
CA PRO A 124 9.60 16.21 1.02
C PRO A 124 9.52 16.62 2.49
N GLU A 125 9.21 17.88 2.79
CA GLU A 125 9.10 18.39 4.16
C GLU A 125 7.90 17.77 4.87
N HIS A 126 6.75 17.75 4.19
CA HIS A 126 5.54 17.13 4.72
C HIS A 126 5.71 15.61 4.86
N TYR A 127 6.35 14.93 3.89
CA TYR A 127 6.68 13.51 4.00
C TYR A 127 7.49 13.20 5.26
N ASN A 128 8.56 13.97 5.52
CA ASN A 128 9.40 13.80 6.69
C ASN A 128 8.61 14.03 7.99
N SER A 129 7.73 15.03 8.03
CA SER A 129 6.88 15.30 9.20
C SER A 129 5.88 14.19 9.48
N LEU A 130 5.28 13.61 8.44
CA LEU A 130 4.30 12.51 8.58
C LEU A 130 4.96 11.19 8.96
N THR A 131 6.15 10.91 8.42
CA THR A 131 6.81 9.61 8.60
C THR A 131 7.72 9.54 9.82
N GLY A 132 7.95 10.64 10.52
CA GLY A 132 8.81 10.72 11.70
C GLY A 132 10.30 10.55 11.39
N GLY A 133 10.70 10.75 10.14
CA GLY A 133 12.07 10.54 9.66
C GLY A 133 12.45 9.05 9.51
N CYS A 134 13.59 8.80 8.89
CA CYS A 134 14.13 7.44 8.77
C CYS A 134 15.02 7.08 9.95
N HIS A 135 14.80 5.93 10.54
CA HIS A 135 15.65 5.34 11.58
C HIS A 135 16.56 4.23 11.03
N VAL A 136 16.79 4.21 9.72
CA VAL A 136 17.76 3.27 9.11
C VAL A 136 19.09 4.00 8.98
N ASP A 137 20.19 3.38 9.45
CA ASP A 137 21.56 3.84 9.31
C ASP A 137 21.99 3.89 7.83
N ARG A 138 21.44 4.82 7.08
CA ARG A 138 21.81 5.07 5.68
C ARG A 138 22.06 6.55 5.48
N ASN A 139 22.96 6.79 4.53
CA ASN A 139 23.48 8.11 4.16
C ASN A 139 22.37 9.18 4.15
N PRO A 140 22.44 10.22 4.99
CA PRO A 140 21.39 11.24 5.09
C PRO A 140 21.15 12.04 3.80
N SER A 141 22.01 11.89 2.80
CA SER A 141 21.96 12.64 1.53
C SER A 141 20.89 12.17 0.55
N ASP A 142 20.41 10.93 0.66
CA ASP A 142 19.32 10.43 -0.20
C ASP A 142 18.01 10.47 0.57
N GLY A 143 17.17 11.47 0.29
CA GLY A 143 15.87 11.63 0.93
C GLY A 143 15.01 10.36 0.79
N ASN A 144 14.36 9.96 1.88
CA ASN A 144 13.53 8.76 1.90
C ASN A 144 12.43 8.79 0.84
N LEU A 145 11.83 9.95 0.59
CA LEU A 145 10.81 10.12 -0.45
C LEU A 145 11.34 9.78 -1.84
N GLU A 146 12.57 10.20 -2.15
CA GLU A 146 13.18 9.91 -3.46
C GLU A 146 13.47 8.43 -3.65
N ALA A 147 13.88 7.72 -2.59
CA ALA A 147 14.04 6.26 -2.64
C ALA A 147 12.68 5.57 -2.93
N VAL A 148 11.60 6.02 -2.31
CA VAL A 148 10.23 5.53 -2.57
C VAL A 148 9.85 5.77 -4.03
N LEU A 149 10.07 6.98 -4.55
CA LEU A 149 9.73 7.34 -5.93
C LEU A 149 10.56 6.56 -6.96
N ARG A 150 11.86 6.31 -6.70
CA ARG A 150 12.69 5.44 -7.55
C ARG A 150 12.18 4.01 -7.54
N GLY A 151 11.87 3.46 -6.36
CA GLY A 151 11.29 2.12 -6.21
C GLY A 151 9.96 1.97 -6.94
N MET A 152 9.08 2.97 -6.82
CA MET A 152 7.80 3.02 -7.53
C MET A 152 8.00 3.02 -9.05
N ARG A 153 8.83 3.91 -9.58
CA ARG A 153 9.12 3.99 -11.02
C ARG A 153 9.78 2.71 -11.55
N LYS A 154 10.64 2.08 -10.76
CA LYS A 154 11.24 0.79 -11.11
C LYS A 154 10.16 -0.31 -11.19
N ALA A 155 9.24 -0.35 -10.23
CA ALA A 155 8.15 -1.31 -10.21
C ALA A 155 7.17 -1.13 -11.38
N GLN A 156 6.85 0.11 -11.77
CA GLN A 156 5.99 0.40 -12.93
C GLN A 156 6.57 -0.15 -14.26
N LYS A 157 7.89 -0.22 -14.37
CA LYS A 157 8.56 -0.75 -15.57
C LYS A 157 8.60 -2.28 -15.62
N GLN A 158 8.24 -2.95 -14.54
CA GLN A 158 8.23 -4.42 -14.48
C GLN A 158 6.93 -4.98 -15.03
N ALA A 159 7.02 -5.79 -16.08
CA ALA A 159 5.87 -6.49 -16.64
C ALA A 159 5.23 -7.41 -15.59
N GLY A 160 3.92 -7.37 -15.47
CA GLY A 160 3.15 -8.23 -14.57
C GLY A 160 3.06 -7.73 -13.12
N ILE A 161 3.70 -6.62 -12.76
CA ILE A 161 3.59 -6.01 -11.42
C ILE A 161 2.54 -4.90 -11.43
N SER A 162 1.52 -5.04 -10.59
CA SER A 162 0.59 -3.94 -10.35
C SER A 162 1.14 -2.98 -9.30
N VAL A 163 1.12 -1.67 -9.59
CA VAL A 163 1.58 -0.64 -8.66
C VAL A 163 0.38 0.17 -8.19
N LYS A 164 0.24 0.27 -6.86
CA LYS A 164 -0.80 1.08 -6.23
C LYS A 164 -0.17 1.99 -5.18
N VAL A 165 -0.68 3.21 -5.07
CA VAL A 165 -0.34 4.14 -4.00
C VAL A 165 -1.52 4.24 -3.05
N ASN A 166 -1.27 4.09 -1.76
CA ASN A 166 -2.24 4.34 -0.70
C ASN A 166 -1.83 5.64 0.00
N CYS A 167 -2.70 6.64 -0.04
CA CYS A 167 -2.55 7.90 0.67
C CYS A 167 -3.56 7.95 1.82
N VAL A 168 -3.08 8.00 3.05
CA VAL A 168 -3.92 8.26 4.22
C VAL A 168 -4.19 9.76 4.29
N LEU A 169 -5.47 10.12 4.30
CA LEU A 169 -5.92 11.51 4.37
C LEU A 169 -5.63 12.08 5.76
N MET A 170 -4.74 13.06 5.80
CA MET A 170 -4.33 13.78 7.01
C MET A 170 -4.61 15.29 6.83
N HIS A 171 -3.57 16.07 6.57
CA HIS A 171 -3.61 17.53 6.40
C HIS A 171 -2.99 17.95 5.07
N GLN A 172 -3.12 17.11 4.04
CA GLN A 172 -2.62 17.43 2.71
C GLN A 172 -3.31 18.69 2.18
N THR A 173 -2.53 19.53 1.53
CA THR A 173 -3.08 20.66 0.79
C THR A 173 -3.77 20.19 -0.49
N ARG A 174 -4.54 21.09 -1.11
CA ARG A 174 -5.15 20.83 -2.42
C ARG A 174 -4.12 20.42 -3.44
N GLU A 175 -2.98 21.12 -3.49
CA GLU A 175 -1.89 20.89 -4.44
C GLU A 175 -1.25 19.52 -4.23
N GLU A 176 -1.08 19.08 -3.00
CA GLU A 176 -0.54 17.75 -2.67
C GLU A 176 -1.48 16.63 -3.11
N LEU A 177 -2.80 16.80 -2.89
CA LEU A 177 -3.80 15.82 -3.35
C LEU A 177 -3.83 15.71 -4.87
N LEU A 178 -3.78 16.84 -5.57
CA LEU A 178 -3.73 16.88 -7.03
C LEU A 178 -2.43 16.26 -7.56
N ALA A 179 -1.28 16.55 -6.95
CA ALA A 179 0.00 15.97 -7.33
C ALA A 179 0.00 14.43 -7.18
N LEU A 180 -0.60 13.90 -6.10
CA LEU A 180 -0.78 12.46 -5.95
C LEU A 180 -1.74 11.88 -6.99
N ALA A 181 -2.85 12.57 -7.28
CA ALA A 181 -3.81 12.12 -8.30
C ALA A 181 -3.17 12.06 -9.70
N GLU A 182 -2.23 12.98 -10.01
CA GLU A 182 -1.50 12.98 -11.29
C GLU A 182 -0.69 11.69 -11.53
N LEU A 183 -0.25 10.99 -10.48
CA LEU A 183 0.43 9.69 -10.63
C LEU A 183 -0.45 8.66 -11.37
N ALA A 184 -1.75 8.85 -11.35
CA ALA A 184 -2.68 7.99 -12.06
C ALA A 184 -2.51 8.08 -13.59
N LYS A 185 -2.06 9.22 -14.13
CA LYS A 185 -1.75 9.40 -15.56
C LYS A 185 -0.60 8.50 -16.02
N ASP A 186 0.29 8.14 -15.08
CA ASP A 186 1.41 7.22 -15.31
C ASP A 186 1.05 5.75 -15.05
N GLY A 187 -0.24 5.42 -14.92
CA GLY A 187 -0.74 4.07 -14.71
C GLY A 187 -0.65 3.57 -13.26
N VAL A 188 -0.40 4.47 -12.29
CA VAL A 188 -0.46 4.13 -10.87
C VAL A 188 -1.90 4.23 -10.37
N ASN A 189 -2.39 3.18 -9.74
CA ASN A 189 -3.69 3.25 -9.08
C ASN A 189 -3.56 3.95 -7.73
N VAL A 190 -4.04 5.20 -7.62
CA VAL A 190 -3.97 6.01 -6.40
C VAL A 190 -5.24 5.82 -5.57
N ARG A 191 -5.07 5.59 -4.27
CA ARG A 191 -6.16 5.42 -3.30
C ARG A 191 -6.02 6.43 -2.18
N PHE A 192 -7.02 7.26 -2.03
CA PHE A 192 -7.18 8.14 -0.87
C PHE A 192 -7.99 7.40 0.19
N ILE A 193 -7.45 7.32 1.40
CA ILE A 193 -7.99 6.50 2.49
C ILE A 193 -8.24 7.38 3.70
N GLU A 194 -9.48 7.47 4.16
CA GLU A 194 -9.77 8.18 5.41
C GLU A 194 -9.04 7.52 6.59
N LEU A 195 -8.50 8.35 7.47
CA LEU A 195 -7.89 7.86 8.71
C LEU A 195 -8.98 7.29 9.62
N MET A 196 -8.81 6.03 10.00
CA MET A 196 -9.69 5.40 10.99
C MET A 196 -9.46 6.02 12.38
N PRO A 197 -10.52 6.33 13.14
CA PRO A 197 -10.44 6.93 14.48
C PRO A 197 -10.07 5.87 15.54
N ILE A 198 -8.98 5.14 15.31
CA ILE A 198 -8.44 4.11 16.22
C ILE A 198 -6.97 4.39 16.54
N GLY A 199 -6.51 3.95 17.70
CA GLY A 199 -5.12 4.14 18.12
C GLY A 199 -4.70 5.61 18.12
N GLN A 200 -3.63 5.94 17.40
CA GLN A 200 -3.11 7.31 17.27
C GLN A 200 -3.99 8.22 16.38
N GLY A 201 -4.95 7.65 15.67
CA GLY A 201 -5.87 8.40 14.80
C GLY A 201 -7.07 9.02 15.54
N LYS A 202 -7.32 8.68 16.82
CA LYS A 202 -8.55 9.05 17.54
C LYS A 202 -8.78 10.56 17.68
N GLU A 203 -7.71 11.34 17.78
CA GLU A 203 -7.77 12.77 18.10
C GLU A 203 -7.34 13.65 16.91
N LYS A 204 -7.21 13.08 15.71
CA LYS A 204 -6.71 13.82 14.56
C LYS A 204 -7.87 14.32 13.67
N HIS A 205 -7.91 15.61 13.46
CA HIS A 205 -8.71 16.20 12.37
C HIS A 205 -8.07 15.80 11.04
N THR A 206 -8.86 15.24 10.15
CA THR A 206 -8.37 14.71 8.86
C THR A 206 -9.35 15.05 7.76
N LEU A 207 -8.85 15.15 6.55
CA LEU A 207 -9.67 15.31 5.34
C LEU A 207 -10.64 14.14 5.19
N LYS A 208 -11.83 14.45 4.69
CA LYS A 208 -12.86 13.46 4.39
C LYS A 208 -12.95 13.17 2.90
N GLU A 209 -13.47 11.99 2.58
CA GLU A 209 -13.68 11.57 1.19
C GLU A 209 -14.45 12.62 0.37
N ALA A 210 -15.48 13.25 0.96
CA ALA A 210 -16.28 14.27 0.30
C ALA A 210 -15.47 15.52 -0.09
N GLU A 211 -14.51 15.94 0.76
CA GLU A 211 -13.62 17.07 0.49
C GLU A 211 -12.67 16.75 -0.67
N VAL A 212 -12.08 15.54 -0.66
CA VAL A 212 -11.20 15.10 -1.74
C VAL A 212 -11.97 14.97 -3.05
N LYS A 213 -13.17 14.39 -3.04
CA LYS A 213 -14.05 14.35 -4.21
C LYS A 213 -14.34 15.73 -4.78
N HIS A 214 -14.64 16.70 -3.91
CA HIS A 214 -14.88 18.07 -4.33
C HIS A 214 -13.64 18.67 -5.02
N ILE A 215 -12.46 18.56 -4.40
CA ILE A 215 -11.20 19.04 -4.95
C ILE A 215 -10.90 18.42 -6.32
N LEU A 216 -11.04 17.11 -6.42
CA LEU A 216 -10.79 16.40 -7.69
C LEU A 216 -11.81 16.77 -8.76
N SER A 217 -13.10 16.92 -8.40
CA SER A 217 -14.14 17.27 -9.37
C SER A 217 -14.03 18.69 -9.91
N GLU A 218 -13.54 19.64 -9.10
CA GLU A 218 -13.25 21.00 -9.57
C GLU A 218 -12.12 21.04 -10.60
N THR A 219 -11.14 20.14 -10.48
CA THR A 219 -9.96 20.13 -11.34
C THR A 219 -10.15 19.23 -12.57
N TYR A 220 -10.74 18.06 -12.40
CA TYR A 220 -10.84 17.03 -13.46
C TYR A 220 -12.25 16.86 -14.01
N GLY A 221 -13.23 17.59 -13.48
CA GLY A 221 -14.62 17.49 -13.91
C GLY A 221 -15.38 16.38 -13.19
N THR A 222 -16.38 15.81 -13.86
CA THR A 222 -17.30 14.85 -13.23
C THR A 222 -16.60 13.55 -12.86
N ILE A 223 -16.61 13.24 -11.55
CA ILE A 223 -16.13 11.97 -11.01
C ILE A 223 -17.24 10.90 -11.17
N ARG A 224 -16.93 9.79 -11.82
CA ARG A 224 -17.90 8.71 -12.04
C ARG A 224 -17.46 7.44 -11.32
N PRO A 225 -18.40 6.68 -10.72
CA PRO A 225 -18.09 5.35 -10.22
C PRO A 225 -17.58 4.47 -11.37
N CYS A 226 -16.47 3.75 -11.14
CA CYS A 226 -16.00 2.75 -12.07
C CYS A 226 -16.70 1.40 -11.80
N GLU A 227 -17.01 0.63 -12.85
CA GLU A 227 -17.64 -0.68 -12.73
C GLU A 227 -16.69 -1.76 -12.18
N GLU A 228 -15.38 -1.55 -12.22
CA GLU A 228 -14.42 -2.48 -11.66
C GLU A 228 -14.43 -2.46 -10.13
N LYS A 229 -15.00 -3.51 -9.56
CA LYS A 229 -14.95 -3.77 -8.11
C LYS A 229 -13.54 -4.25 -7.73
N LEU A 230 -12.68 -3.34 -7.33
CA LEU A 230 -11.41 -3.67 -6.69
C LEU A 230 -11.60 -3.87 -5.16
N GLY A 231 -12.35 -4.89 -4.76
CA GLY A 231 -12.66 -5.16 -3.36
C GLY A 231 -13.77 -4.26 -2.80
N ILE A 232 -13.61 -3.72 -1.58
CA ILE A 232 -14.57 -2.84 -0.88
C ILE A 232 -14.50 -1.38 -1.40
N VAL A 233 -13.92 -1.14 -2.56
CA VAL A 233 -13.54 0.18 -3.08
C VAL A 233 -14.42 0.58 -4.23
N SER A 234 -14.99 1.78 -4.17
CA SER A 234 -15.48 2.46 -5.37
C SER A 234 -14.31 3.09 -6.10
N VAL A 235 -14.09 2.67 -7.33
CA VAL A 235 -13.11 3.29 -8.24
C VAL A 235 -13.81 4.44 -8.96
N THR A 236 -13.12 5.55 -9.03
CA THR A 236 -13.64 6.76 -9.66
C THR A 236 -12.76 7.12 -10.85
N ASP A 237 -13.31 7.14 -12.03
CA ASP A 237 -12.60 7.57 -13.24
C ASP A 237 -12.48 9.09 -13.26
N LEU A 238 -11.27 9.60 -13.37
CA LEU A 238 -11.00 11.00 -13.63
C LEU A 238 -10.98 11.19 -15.16
N THR A 239 -12.07 11.72 -15.71
CA THR A 239 -12.12 12.06 -17.15
C THR A 239 -11.92 13.56 -17.31
N GLU A 240 -10.80 13.97 -17.89
CA GLU A 240 -10.70 15.30 -18.48
C GLU A 240 -11.65 15.44 -19.68
N ASN A 241 -12.22 16.62 -19.86
CA ASN A 241 -13.04 17.01 -21.02
C ASN A 241 -12.31 16.96 -22.38
N SER A 242 -11.11 16.42 -22.45
CA SER A 242 -10.28 16.28 -23.65
C SER A 242 -10.05 14.81 -23.96
N GLY A 243 -10.90 14.23 -24.70
CA GLY A 243 -11.02 12.93 -25.35
C GLY A 243 -9.78 12.11 -25.76
N ARG A 244 -8.67 12.08 -25.04
CA ARG A 244 -7.48 11.28 -25.39
C ARG A 244 -6.56 10.98 -24.20
N TYR A 245 -7.06 10.38 -23.10
CA TYR A 245 -6.13 9.78 -22.13
C TYR A 245 -6.56 8.36 -21.76
N PRO A 246 -5.60 7.42 -21.52
CA PRO A 246 -5.92 6.11 -21.00
C PRO A 246 -6.60 6.26 -19.64
N ARG A 247 -7.51 5.35 -19.33
CA ARG A 247 -8.31 5.34 -18.09
C ARG A 247 -7.40 5.54 -16.87
N THR A 248 -7.57 6.65 -16.22
CA THR A 248 -6.85 7.02 -15.00
C THR A 248 -7.75 6.70 -13.81
N GLU A 249 -7.35 5.75 -12.98
CA GLU A 249 -8.18 5.30 -11.85
C GLU A 249 -7.64 5.88 -10.54
N ALA A 250 -8.39 6.80 -9.94
CA ALA A 250 -8.22 7.19 -8.55
C ALA A 250 -9.34 6.57 -7.72
N CYS A 251 -8.97 5.80 -6.69
CA CYS A 251 -9.92 5.15 -5.81
C CYS A 251 -10.09 5.95 -4.52
N LEU A 252 -11.33 6.29 -4.19
CA LEU A 252 -11.70 6.86 -2.91
C LEU A 252 -12.31 5.76 -2.05
N ASN A 253 -11.74 5.51 -0.88
CA ASN A 253 -12.21 4.51 0.06
C ASN A 253 -12.81 5.17 1.29
N SER A 254 -14.09 4.93 1.53
CA SER A 254 -14.69 4.97 2.87
C SER A 254 -14.72 3.53 3.40
N PHE A 255 -14.26 3.33 4.64
CA PHE A 255 -14.40 2.06 5.35
C PHE A 255 -15.82 1.92 5.93
#